data_224649193e70deabaac93277ad4770b6
#
_entry.id   224649193e70deabaac93277ad4770b6
#
_cell.length_a   1.000
_cell.length_b   1.000
_cell.length_c   1.000
_cell.angle_alpha   90.00
_cell.angle_beta   90.00
_cell.angle_gamma   90.00
#
_symmetry.space_group_name_H-M   'P 1'
#
loop_
_entity.id
_entity.type
_entity.pdbx_description
1 polymer ?
#
loop_
_entity_poly.entity_id
_entity_poly.type
_entity_poly.pdbx_seq_one_letter_code
_entity_poly.pdbx_strand_id
1 'polypeptide(L)'
;MTPADYDRLLTVIRALLDRQTRVIAAIDGRCGAGKSTLAAQLQAQLSCRVFHMDDFFLRPEQRTAARLAQPGENVDHERFLSEVLQPALRGEAVTYHPFRCARQALDEPVTVQAARLTIVEGAYACHPALWDSYDLRVFLTVDAAEQLRRIEARSGPEKLRMFQDRWIPLEESYFTAFDLPARCDMALKG
;
A
#
# COMPACT_ATOMS: atom_id res chain seq x y z
N MET A 1 2.64 -13.29 9.85
CA MET A 1 1.32 -13.81 9.43
C MET A 1 1.34 -15.33 9.57
N THR A 2 0.27 -15.93 10.10
CA THR A 2 0.17 -17.39 10.19
C THR A 2 -0.15 -18.01 8.83
N PRO A 3 0.19 -19.31 8.59
CA PRO A 3 -0.24 -20.01 7.38
C PRO A 3 -1.76 -19.99 7.18
N ALA A 4 -2.54 -20.14 8.25
CA ALA A 4 -3.99 -20.10 8.20
C ALA A 4 -4.56 -18.73 7.76
N ASP A 5 -3.94 -17.63 8.18
CA ASP A 5 -4.33 -16.28 7.74
C ASP A 5 -4.05 -16.09 6.25
N TYR A 6 -2.90 -16.58 5.79
CA TYR A 6 -2.53 -16.53 4.39
C TYR A 6 -3.49 -17.34 3.51
N ASP A 7 -3.81 -18.59 3.93
CA ASP A 7 -4.76 -19.45 3.21
C ASP A 7 -6.16 -18.84 3.16
N ARG A 8 -6.59 -18.20 4.26
CA ARG A 8 -7.86 -17.46 4.29
C ARG A 8 -7.86 -16.31 3.29
N LEU A 9 -6.80 -15.53 3.24
CA LEU A 9 -6.66 -14.42 2.28
C LEU A 9 -6.70 -14.92 0.83
N LEU A 10 -5.96 -16.00 0.51
CA LEU A 10 -5.99 -16.64 -0.80
C LEU A 10 -7.39 -17.11 -1.18
N THR A 11 -8.11 -17.71 -0.24
CA THR A 11 -9.49 -18.19 -0.46
C THR A 11 -10.41 -17.02 -0.81
N VAL A 12 -10.32 -15.91 -0.08
CA VAL A 12 -11.12 -14.70 -0.38
C VAL A 12 -10.79 -14.14 -1.76
N ILE A 13 -9.50 -13.99 -2.10
CA ILE A 13 -9.09 -13.47 -3.41
C ILE A 13 -9.60 -14.38 -4.54
N ARG A 14 -9.46 -15.70 -4.41
CA ARG A 14 -9.93 -16.66 -5.42
C ARG A 14 -11.44 -16.59 -5.59
N ALA A 15 -12.21 -16.52 -4.49
CA ALA A 15 -13.65 -16.38 -4.53
C ALA A 15 -14.12 -15.08 -5.22
N LEU A 16 -13.37 -13.98 -5.08
CA LEU A 16 -13.62 -12.74 -5.82
C LEU A 16 -13.32 -12.93 -7.32
N LEU A 17 -12.19 -13.55 -7.66
CA LEU A 17 -11.80 -13.83 -9.05
C LEU A 17 -12.78 -14.78 -9.78
N ASP A 18 -13.46 -15.67 -9.05
CA ASP A 18 -14.49 -16.56 -9.60
C ASP A 18 -15.78 -15.80 -9.97
N ARG A 19 -16.04 -14.69 -9.28
CA ARG A 19 -17.29 -13.90 -9.45
C ARG A 19 -17.11 -12.65 -10.32
N GLN A 20 -15.88 -12.18 -10.46
CA GLN A 20 -15.57 -10.90 -11.12
C GLN A 20 -14.52 -11.10 -12.21
N THR A 21 -14.65 -10.35 -13.28
CA THR A 21 -13.66 -10.32 -14.38
C THR A 21 -12.37 -9.62 -13.96
N ARG A 22 -12.45 -8.78 -12.95
CA ARG A 22 -11.36 -7.97 -12.40
C ARG A 22 -11.49 -7.88 -10.90
N VAL A 23 -10.37 -7.92 -10.19
CA VAL A 23 -10.28 -7.72 -8.74
C VAL A 23 -9.14 -6.76 -8.44
N ILE A 24 -9.39 -5.76 -7.60
CA ILE A 24 -8.37 -4.85 -7.08
C ILE A 24 -8.35 -4.99 -5.56
N ALA A 25 -7.21 -5.43 -5.01
CA ALA A 25 -7.01 -5.60 -3.57
C ALA A 25 -5.97 -4.61 -3.05
N ALA A 26 -6.28 -3.94 -1.94
CA ALA A 26 -5.34 -3.09 -1.21
C ALA A 26 -4.77 -3.81 0.00
N ILE A 27 -3.46 -3.67 0.23
CA ILE A 27 -2.74 -4.14 1.42
C ILE A 27 -2.09 -2.92 2.08
N ASP A 28 -2.74 -2.40 3.10
CA ASP A 28 -2.26 -1.28 3.91
C ASP A 28 -1.76 -1.78 5.27
N GLY A 29 -1.24 -0.90 6.10
CA GLY A 29 -0.83 -1.21 7.46
C GLY A 29 0.57 -0.71 7.81
N ARG A 30 1.01 -1.05 9.02
CA ARG A 30 2.23 -0.52 9.63
C ARG A 30 3.48 -0.81 8.80
N CYS A 31 4.39 0.15 8.74
CA CYS A 31 5.73 -0.10 8.19
C CYS A 31 6.41 -1.25 8.98
N GLY A 32 7.16 -2.09 8.29
CA GLY A 32 7.74 -3.31 8.90
C GLY A 32 6.76 -4.47 9.12
N ALA A 33 5.46 -4.33 8.81
CA ALA A 33 4.49 -5.41 8.96
C ALA A 33 4.57 -6.50 7.86
N GLY A 34 5.35 -6.30 6.79
CA GLY A 34 5.56 -7.30 5.74
C GLY A 34 4.63 -7.20 4.54
N LYS A 35 4.05 -6.03 4.26
CA LYS A 35 3.16 -5.77 3.12
C LYS A 35 3.77 -6.21 1.79
N SER A 36 4.97 -5.75 1.47
CA SER A 36 5.66 -6.08 0.22
C SER A 36 6.01 -7.57 0.12
N THR A 37 6.34 -8.22 1.26
CA THR A 37 6.54 -9.67 1.32
C THR A 37 5.26 -10.42 0.99
N LEU A 38 4.14 -10.00 1.58
CA LEU A 38 2.83 -10.57 1.30
C LEU A 38 2.44 -10.40 -0.17
N ALA A 39 2.60 -9.20 -0.71
CA ALA A 39 2.31 -8.93 -2.13
C ALA A 39 3.16 -9.80 -3.06
N ALA A 40 4.46 -9.98 -2.77
CA ALA A 40 5.34 -10.86 -3.54
C ALA A 40 4.93 -12.34 -3.45
N GLN A 41 4.51 -12.82 -2.26
CA GLN A 41 4.00 -14.18 -2.10
C GLN A 41 2.71 -14.40 -2.90
N LEU A 42 1.79 -13.44 -2.88
CA LEU A 42 0.57 -13.49 -3.69
C LEU A 42 0.90 -13.47 -5.18
N GLN A 43 1.86 -12.64 -5.60
CA GLN A 43 2.30 -12.58 -7.00
C GLN A 43 2.92 -13.88 -7.48
N ALA A 44 3.66 -14.58 -6.62
CA ALA A 44 4.24 -15.89 -6.94
C ALA A 44 3.19 -17.00 -7.11
N GLN A 45 2.02 -16.88 -6.47
CA GLN A 45 0.95 -17.89 -6.52
C GLN A 45 -0.21 -17.53 -7.44
N LEU A 46 -0.40 -16.26 -7.71
CA LEU A 46 -1.51 -15.75 -8.51
C LEU A 46 -0.97 -14.90 -9.65
N SER A 47 -1.55 -15.04 -10.83
CA SER A 47 -1.23 -14.16 -11.95
C SER A 47 -1.78 -12.76 -11.66
N CYS A 48 -0.96 -11.90 -11.06
CA CYS A 48 -1.36 -10.54 -10.68
C CYS A 48 -0.28 -9.51 -11.00
N ARG A 49 -0.70 -8.26 -11.08
CA ARG A 49 0.19 -7.09 -11.07
C ARG A 49 0.19 -6.44 -9.70
N VAL A 50 1.32 -5.88 -9.31
CA VAL A 50 1.51 -5.22 -8.01
C VAL A 50 1.94 -3.78 -8.24
N PHE A 51 1.31 -2.84 -7.51
CA PHE A 51 1.70 -1.43 -7.46
C PHE A 51 2.06 -1.06 -6.03
N HIS A 52 3.12 -0.26 -5.89
CA HIS A 52 3.67 0.17 -4.61
C HIS A 52 3.32 1.64 -4.35
N MET A 53 2.65 1.92 -3.22
CA MET A 53 2.37 3.30 -2.82
C MET A 53 3.64 4.13 -2.60
N ASP A 54 4.75 3.48 -2.31
CA ASP A 54 6.05 4.14 -2.14
C ASP A 54 6.53 4.85 -3.44
N ASP A 55 6.05 4.45 -4.61
CA ASP A 55 6.29 5.12 -5.89
C ASP A 55 5.47 6.43 -6.04
N PHE A 56 4.60 6.74 -5.08
CA PHE A 56 3.65 7.85 -5.14
C PHE A 56 3.76 8.81 -3.95
N PHE A 57 4.93 8.93 -3.32
CA PHE A 57 5.14 10.01 -2.35
C PHE A 57 5.03 11.38 -3.01
N LEU A 58 4.60 12.36 -2.20
CA LEU A 58 4.46 13.74 -2.65
C LEU A 58 5.76 14.28 -3.26
N ARG A 59 5.62 15.00 -4.36
CA ARG A 59 6.71 15.81 -4.90
C ARG A 59 6.98 17.02 -3.99
N PRO A 60 8.19 17.61 -4.01
CA PRO A 60 8.54 18.74 -3.12
C PRO A 60 7.53 19.87 -3.11
N GLU A 61 7.01 20.25 -4.27
CA GLU A 61 6.04 21.33 -4.43
C GLU A 61 4.66 21.05 -3.82
N GLN A 62 4.33 19.77 -3.61
CA GLN A 62 3.06 19.36 -3.00
C GLN A 62 3.13 19.31 -1.46
N ARG A 63 4.32 19.36 -0.86
CA ARG A 63 4.57 19.20 0.58
C ARG A 63 4.31 20.47 1.37
N THR A 64 3.15 21.04 1.24
CA THR A 64 2.74 22.19 2.07
C THR A 64 2.54 21.79 3.51
N ALA A 65 2.77 22.71 4.46
CA ALA A 65 2.52 22.44 5.88
C ALA A 65 1.05 22.07 6.13
N ALA A 66 0.11 22.70 5.43
CA ALA A 66 -1.32 22.42 5.53
C ALA A 66 -1.65 20.99 5.07
N ARG A 67 -1.07 20.51 3.96
CA ARG A 67 -1.27 19.15 3.48
C ARG A 67 -0.66 18.11 4.43
N LEU A 68 0.58 18.31 4.83
CA LEU A 68 1.28 17.36 5.70
C LEU A 68 0.71 17.29 7.14
N ALA A 69 -0.09 18.26 7.54
CA ALA A 69 -0.80 18.25 8.81
C ALA A 69 -2.07 17.38 8.79
N GLN A 70 -2.51 16.95 7.60
CA GLN A 70 -3.70 16.11 7.46
C GLN A 70 -3.35 14.63 7.46
N PRO A 71 -4.11 13.77 8.15
CA PRO A 71 -3.88 12.34 8.15
C PRO A 71 -3.97 11.73 6.75
N GLY A 72 -2.96 10.97 6.35
CA GLY A 72 -2.94 10.29 5.05
C GLY A 72 -2.38 11.12 3.89
N GLU A 73 -2.26 12.43 4.03
CA GLU A 73 -1.86 13.35 2.95
C GLU A 73 -0.34 13.39 2.68
N ASN A 74 0.36 12.28 2.97
CA ASN A 74 1.79 12.14 2.70
C ASN A 74 2.09 11.48 1.34
N VAL A 75 1.05 11.08 0.61
CA VAL A 75 1.12 10.47 -0.72
C VAL A 75 0.35 11.28 -1.75
N ASP A 76 0.74 11.17 -3.01
CA ASP A 76 0.08 11.75 -4.18
C ASP A 76 -1.06 10.81 -4.63
N HIS A 77 -2.10 10.71 -3.78
CA HIS A 77 -3.23 9.83 -4.02
C HIS A 77 -4.02 10.24 -5.28
N GLU A 78 -4.00 11.52 -5.64
CA GLU A 78 -4.64 12.03 -6.86
C GLU A 78 -3.97 11.45 -8.10
N ARG A 79 -2.64 11.46 -8.12
CA ARG A 79 -1.86 10.87 -9.20
C ARG A 79 -2.01 9.34 -9.23
N PHE A 80 -2.00 8.68 -8.05
CA PHE A 80 -2.24 7.25 -7.97
C PHE A 80 -3.62 6.85 -8.52
N LEU A 81 -4.65 7.61 -8.16
CA LEU A 81 -6.00 7.38 -8.68
C LEU A 81 -6.02 7.50 -10.21
N SER A 82 -5.45 8.57 -10.76
CA SER A 82 -5.51 8.85 -12.20
C SER A 82 -4.61 7.95 -13.04
N GLU A 83 -3.36 7.71 -12.62
CA GLU A 83 -2.38 6.94 -13.39
C GLU A 83 -2.54 5.43 -13.20
N VAL A 84 -2.99 4.96 -12.01
CA VAL A 84 -3.03 3.53 -11.68
C VAL A 84 -4.45 2.99 -11.58
N LEU A 85 -5.26 3.52 -10.66
CA LEU A 85 -6.55 2.89 -10.36
C LEU A 85 -7.57 3.06 -11.49
N GLN A 86 -7.67 4.21 -12.09
CA GLN A 86 -8.61 4.43 -13.17
C GLN A 86 -8.36 3.51 -14.39
N PRO A 87 -7.12 3.39 -14.93
CA PRO A 87 -6.84 2.40 -15.97
C PRO A 87 -7.04 0.96 -15.49
N ALA A 88 -6.67 0.66 -14.23
CA ALA A 88 -6.87 -0.66 -13.66
C ALA A 88 -8.35 -1.06 -13.61
N LEU A 89 -9.22 -0.14 -13.20
CA LEU A 89 -10.68 -0.31 -13.18
C LEU A 89 -11.27 -0.54 -14.58
N ARG A 90 -10.65 -0.02 -15.64
CA ARG A 90 -11.05 -0.28 -17.03
C ARG A 90 -10.45 -1.58 -17.61
N GLY A 91 -9.55 -2.25 -16.86
CA GLY A 91 -8.86 -3.45 -17.34
C GLY A 91 -7.75 -3.17 -18.34
N GLU A 92 -7.20 -1.97 -18.33
CA GLU A 92 -6.17 -1.49 -19.24
C GLU A 92 -4.76 -1.73 -18.68
N ALA A 93 -3.74 -1.63 -19.55
CA ALA A 93 -2.36 -1.45 -19.12
C ALA A 93 -2.23 -0.11 -18.36
N VAL A 94 -1.35 -0.09 -17.37
CA VAL A 94 -1.10 1.08 -16.52
C VAL A 94 0.27 1.64 -16.87
N THR A 95 0.34 2.94 -17.20
CA THR A 95 1.61 3.66 -17.35
C THR A 95 1.68 4.76 -16.30
N TYR A 96 2.73 4.75 -15.49
CA TYR A 96 2.92 5.71 -14.41
C TYR A 96 4.39 6.10 -14.25
N HIS A 97 4.65 7.21 -13.57
CA HIS A 97 6.00 7.71 -13.28
C HIS A 97 6.33 7.48 -11.80
N PRO A 98 7.22 6.53 -11.45
CA PRO A 98 7.61 6.33 -10.06
C PRO A 98 8.31 7.56 -9.47
N PHE A 99 7.95 7.96 -8.26
CA PHE A 99 8.67 9.00 -7.53
C PHE A 99 9.90 8.41 -6.83
N ARG A 100 11.07 8.97 -7.08
CA ARG A 100 12.32 8.53 -6.46
C ARG A 100 12.73 9.46 -5.33
N CYS A 101 12.54 9.01 -4.09
CA CYS A 101 12.90 9.77 -2.89
C CYS A 101 14.35 10.27 -2.89
N ALA A 102 15.29 9.47 -3.40
CA ALA A 102 16.70 9.84 -3.46
C ALA A 102 16.97 11.03 -4.39
N ARG A 103 16.18 11.17 -5.45
CA ARG A 103 16.31 12.27 -6.44
C ARG A 103 15.27 13.36 -6.24
N GLN A 104 14.28 13.15 -5.37
CA GLN A 104 13.14 14.04 -5.15
C GLN A 104 12.39 14.41 -6.45
N ALA A 105 12.29 13.47 -7.39
CA ALA A 105 11.73 13.67 -8.72
C ALA A 105 11.05 12.39 -9.23
N LEU A 106 10.18 12.56 -10.23
CA LEU A 106 9.62 11.46 -10.99
C LEU A 106 10.71 10.82 -11.87
N ASP A 107 10.61 9.50 -12.03
CA ASP A 107 11.47 8.71 -12.91
C ASP A 107 10.82 8.53 -14.29
N GLU A 108 11.52 7.88 -15.21
CA GLU A 108 10.98 7.46 -16.49
C GLU A 108 9.70 6.63 -16.31
N PRO A 109 8.76 6.71 -17.24
CA PRO A 109 7.50 5.99 -17.11
C PRO A 109 7.70 4.47 -17.15
N VAL A 110 6.93 3.78 -16.34
CA VAL A 110 6.85 2.31 -16.31
C VAL A 110 5.48 1.88 -16.79
N THR A 111 5.44 0.92 -17.74
CA THR A 111 4.19 0.34 -18.22
C THR A 111 4.02 -1.08 -17.70
N VAL A 112 2.91 -1.32 -17.00
CA VAL A 112 2.52 -2.63 -16.44
C VAL A 112 1.30 -3.13 -17.19
N GLN A 113 1.40 -4.35 -17.75
CA GLN A 113 0.32 -4.94 -18.53
C GLN A 113 -0.92 -5.23 -17.68
N ALA A 114 -2.07 -5.32 -18.34
CA ALA A 114 -3.34 -5.65 -17.69
C ALA A 114 -3.28 -7.06 -17.07
N ALA A 115 -3.91 -7.21 -15.90
CA ALA A 115 -4.11 -8.49 -15.23
C ALA A 115 -5.50 -8.51 -14.57
N ARG A 116 -6.05 -9.72 -14.39
CA ARG A 116 -7.34 -9.88 -13.69
C ARG A 116 -7.26 -9.48 -12.21
N LEU A 117 -6.11 -9.70 -11.57
CA LEU A 117 -5.85 -9.30 -10.21
C LEU A 117 -4.83 -8.15 -10.18
N THR A 118 -5.19 -7.07 -9.53
CA THR A 118 -4.30 -5.96 -9.19
C THR A 118 -4.14 -5.90 -7.67
N ILE A 119 -2.92 -5.87 -7.19
CA ILE A 119 -2.60 -5.66 -5.78
C ILE A 119 -1.96 -4.27 -5.66
N VAL A 120 -2.48 -3.47 -4.74
CA VAL A 120 -1.90 -2.19 -4.32
C VAL A 120 -1.36 -2.38 -2.91
N GLU A 121 -0.06 -2.17 -2.69
CA GLU A 121 0.52 -2.34 -1.36
C GLU A 121 1.31 -1.11 -0.92
N GLY A 122 1.30 -0.86 0.37
CA GLY A 122 2.07 0.21 1.00
C GLY A 122 1.28 0.95 2.06
N ALA A 123 1.96 1.76 2.85
CA ALA A 123 1.29 2.72 3.71
C ALA A 123 0.44 3.69 2.87
N TYR A 124 -0.75 4.01 3.35
CA TYR A 124 -1.74 4.86 2.66
C TYR A 124 -2.43 4.21 1.45
N ALA A 125 -2.26 2.91 1.20
CA ALA A 125 -2.98 2.21 0.13
C ALA A 125 -4.51 2.30 0.29
N CYS A 126 -5.01 2.27 1.52
CA CYS A 126 -6.42 2.42 1.85
C CYS A 126 -6.85 3.86 2.10
N HIS A 127 -6.16 4.86 1.50
CA HIS A 127 -6.53 6.27 1.61
C HIS A 127 -8.02 6.47 1.24
N PRO A 128 -8.79 7.33 1.97
CA PRO A 128 -10.22 7.52 1.71
C PRO A 128 -10.57 7.86 0.28
N ALA A 129 -9.75 8.66 -0.40
CA ALA A 129 -9.95 9.00 -1.81
C ALA A 129 -9.81 7.80 -2.79
N LEU A 130 -9.20 6.70 -2.34
CA LEU A 130 -8.97 5.49 -3.14
C LEU A 130 -9.90 4.35 -2.74
N TRP A 131 -10.58 4.48 -1.59
CA TRP A 131 -11.30 3.42 -0.89
C TRP A 131 -12.30 2.65 -1.76
N ASP A 132 -13.11 3.37 -2.52
CA ASP A 132 -14.19 2.79 -3.33
C ASP A 132 -13.69 2.08 -4.61
N SER A 133 -12.39 2.18 -4.90
CA SER A 133 -11.75 1.50 -6.02
C SER A 133 -11.37 0.05 -5.72
N TYR A 134 -11.48 -0.40 -4.48
CA TYR A 134 -11.02 -1.71 -4.03
C TYR A 134 -12.17 -2.69 -3.76
N ASP A 135 -12.00 -3.93 -4.23
CA ASP A 135 -12.88 -5.06 -3.94
C ASP A 135 -12.51 -5.74 -2.61
N LEU A 136 -11.26 -5.61 -2.18
CA LEU A 136 -10.74 -6.17 -0.92
C LEU A 136 -9.72 -5.23 -0.29
N ARG A 137 -9.85 -4.98 1.02
CA ARG A 137 -8.93 -4.16 1.81
C ARG A 137 -8.38 -5.00 2.96
N VAL A 138 -7.06 -5.10 3.01
CA VAL A 138 -6.34 -5.87 4.04
C VAL A 138 -5.47 -4.90 4.84
N PHE A 139 -5.66 -4.90 6.15
CA PHE A 139 -4.79 -4.17 7.07
C PHE A 139 -3.78 -5.12 7.70
N LEU A 140 -2.49 -4.84 7.51
CA LEU A 140 -1.42 -5.66 8.07
C LEU A 140 -0.77 -4.95 9.26
N THR A 141 -0.83 -5.57 10.43
CA THR A 141 -0.25 -5.04 11.67
C THR A 141 0.96 -5.85 12.13
N VAL A 142 1.74 -5.29 13.04
CA VAL A 142 2.88 -5.91 13.71
C VAL A 142 3.02 -5.31 15.11
N ASP A 143 3.56 -6.06 16.05
CA ASP A 143 3.84 -5.55 17.40
C ASP A 143 4.92 -4.45 17.34
N ALA A 144 4.78 -3.42 18.16
CA ALA A 144 5.66 -2.24 18.12
C ALA A 144 7.16 -2.61 18.29
N ALA A 145 7.48 -3.52 19.21
CA ALA A 145 8.86 -3.96 19.40
C ALA A 145 9.41 -4.68 18.16
N GLU A 146 8.63 -5.56 17.58
CA GLU A 146 9.01 -6.29 16.36
C GLU A 146 9.07 -5.35 15.13
N GLN A 147 8.20 -4.37 15.06
CA GLN A 147 8.26 -3.31 14.03
C GLN A 147 9.62 -2.61 14.03
N LEU A 148 10.03 -2.11 15.20
CA LEU A 148 11.30 -1.40 15.34
C LEU A 148 12.49 -2.30 15.01
N ARG A 149 12.49 -3.54 15.51
CA ARG A 149 13.52 -4.53 15.20
C ARG A 149 13.66 -4.79 13.70
N ARG A 150 12.54 -4.96 12.99
CA ARG A 150 12.54 -5.17 11.53
C ARG A 150 13.00 -3.95 10.75
N ILE A 151 12.61 -2.76 11.17
CA ILE A 151 13.04 -1.50 10.54
C ILE A 151 14.54 -1.32 10.72
N GLU A 152 15.06 -1.53 11.94
CA GLU A 152 16.49 -1.41 12.22
C GLU A 152 17.31 -2.40 11.39
N ALA A 153 16.91 -3.68 11.37
CA ALA A 153 17.58 -4.71 10.60
C ALA A 153 17.63 -4.42 9.09
N ARG A 154 16.56 -3.81 8.55
CA ARG A 154 16.45 -3.46 7.12
C ARG A 154 17.19 -2.18 6.75
N SER A 155 17.16 -1.19 7.62
CA SER A 155 17.47 0.20 7.26
C SER A 155 18.58 0.85 8.08
N GLY A 156 19.00 0.20 9.15
CA GLY A 156 20.02 0.70 10.09
C GLY A 156 19.47 1.69 11.14
N PRO A 157 20.29 1.99 12.19
CA PRO A 157 19.85 2.75 13.35
C PRO A 157 19.53 4.23 13.04
N GLU A 158 20.21 4.85 12.06
CA GLU A 158 19.95 6.23 11.70
C GLU A 158 18.56 6.40 11.07
N LYS A 159 18.20 5.51 10.15
CA LYS A 159 16.86 5.50 9.55
C LYS A 159 15.79 5.10 10.55
N LEU A 160 16.09 4.20 11.50
CA LEU A 160 15.16 3.83 12.55
C LEU A 160 14.67 5.08 13.32
N ARG A 161 15.58 5.99 13.70
CA ARG A 161 15.20 7.24 14.38
C ARG A 161 14.21 8.05 13.54
N MET A 162 14.47 8.19 12.24
CA MET A 162 13.55 8.89 11.33
C MET A 162 12.16 8.22 11.26
N PHE A 163 12.11 6.88 11.31
CA PHE A 163 10.84 6.16 11.38
C PHE A 163 10.12 6.44 12.68
N GLN A 164 10.80 6.40 13.83
CA GLN A 164 10.21 6.66 15.14
C GLN A 164 9.70 8.10 15.29
N ASP A 165 10.48 9.07 14.82
CA ASP A 165 10.20 10.49 15.02
C ASP A 165 9.18 11.04 14.01
N ARG A 166 9.02 10.40 12.85
CA ARG A 166 8.22 10.97 11.77
C ARG A 166 7.25 9.97 11.13
N TRP A 167 7.74 8.86 10.58
CA TRP A 167 6.91 8.03 9.70
C TRP A 167 5.89 7.22 10.49
N ILE A 168 6.27 6.58 11.59
CA ILE A 168 5.34 5.84 12.46
C ILE A 168 4.24 6.75 13.01
N PRO A 169 4.53 7.94 13.60
CA PRO A 169 3.50 8.87 14.03
C PRO A 169 2.52 9.29 12.93
N LEU A 170 3.00 9.53 11.71
CA LEU A 170 2.13 9.89 10.57
C LEU A 170 1.22 8.72 10.16
N GLU A 171 1.76 7.49 10.10
CA GLU A 171 0.98 6.29 9.83
C GLU A 171 -0.09 6.05 10.91
N GLU A 172 0.27 6.11 12.20
CA GLU A 172 -0.68 5.89 13.30
C GLU A 172 -1.78 6.97 13.35
N SER A 173 -1.45 8.23 13.05
CA SER A 173 -2.43 9.30 12.90
C SER A 173 -3.44 8.98 11.79
N TYR A 174 -2.95 8.52 10.65
CA TYR A 174 -3.77 8.11 9.51
C TYR A 174 -4.66 6.90 9.86
N PHE A 175 -4.10 5.85 10.46
CA PHE A 175 -4.87 4.66 10.85
C PHE A 175 -5.97 5.00 11.84
N THR A 176 -5.67 5.89 12.80
CA THR A 176 -6.64 6.31 13.81
C THR A 176 -7.73 7.21 13.24
N ALA A 177 -7.35 8.19 12.40
CA ALA A 177 -8.30 9.14 11.82
C ALA A 177 -9.38 8.48 10.96
N PHE A 178 -9.03 7.36 10.32
CA PHE A 178 -9.93 6.65 9.39
C PHE A 178 -10.38 5.28 9.90
N ASP A 179 -10.01 4.92 11.14
CA ASP A 179 -10.33 3.62 11.78
C ASP A 179 -10.04 2.41 10.87
N LEU A 180 -8.87 2.43 10.22
CA LEU A 180 -8.55 1.47 9.18
C LEU A 180 -8.52 0.02 9.66
N PRO A 181 -7.98 -0.32 10.85
CA PRO A 181 -7.97 -1.70 11.33
C PRO A 181 -9.36 -2.31 11.47
N ALA A 182 -10.37 -1.51 11.84
CA ALA A 182 -11.74 -1.99 12.00
C ALA A 182 -12.55 -1.94 10.68
N ARG A 183 -12.21 -1.01 9.78
CA ARG A 183 -12.94 -0.81 8.52
C ARG A 183 -12.47 -1.73 7.39
N CYS A 184 -11.23 -2.18 7.40
CA CYS A 184 -10.74 -3.11 6.40
C CYS A 184 -11.45 -4.46 6.47
N ASP A 185 -11.61 -5.12 5.33
CA ASP A 185 -12.29 -6.41 5.21
C ASP A 185 -11.55 -7.53 5.98
N MET A 186 -10.22 -7.38 6.11
CA MET A 186 -9.38 -8.28 6.89
C MET A 186 -8.30 -7.50 7.64
N ALA A 187 -8.13 -7.79 8.95
CA ALA A 187 -6.99 -7.34 9.74
C ALA A 187 -6.12 -8.55 10.09
N LEU A 188 -4.84 -8.53 9.68
CA LEU A 188 -3.91 -9.64 9.81
C LEU A 188 -2.66 -9.21 10.57
N LYS A 189 -2.00 -10.16 11.26
CA LYS A 189 -0.71 -9.92 11.93
C LYS A 189 0.43 -10.45 11.06
N GLY A 190 1.35 -9.58 10.70
CA GLY A 190 2.52 -9.87 9.87
C GLY A 190 3.74 -10.41 10.61
#